data_05ec392bf5dc2e714e7229a2b4d3cd8b
#
_entry.id   05ec392bf5dc2e714e7229a2b4d3cd8b
#
_cell.length_a   1.000
_cell.length_b   1.000
_cell.length_c   1.000
_cell.angle_alpha   90.00
_cell.angle_beta   90.00
_cell.angle_gamma   90.00
#
_symmetry.space_group_name_H-M   'P 1'
#
loop_
_entity.id
_entity.type
_entity.pdbx_description
1 polymer ?
#
loop_
_entity_poly.entity_id
_entity_poly.type
_entity_poly.pdbx_seq_one_letter_code
_entity_poly.pdbx_strand_id
1 'polypeptide(L)'
;MKVSNEKEYSNSFFTHDGCIFFYDVRGSGQPLLFLNGSGSTIDAVSLLVDYFAKSFTVGIHDQRGLGKTSIPEGPYSMAQYAADAIALADHLGWKSFKVLGISFGGMVAQELAVTYPDRVSRMALCCTSPGGDGGSSYPLHELVQLDPDQRADRSLSLSDTRFDDQWFLDHPEDLIYRRTAETTSDNEKRRGELLQLEARQHHDVWDRLPNVTAEVLIASGTFDGIAPPTNGQAIASRIPSSEYREYNGGHMFFIQDRSALKEIVEFLNTPEAQGIGQS
;
A
#
# COMPACT_ATOMS: atom_id res chain seq x y z
N MET A 1 -22.27 33.61 -9.80
CA MET A 1 -21.99 32.96 -8.51
C MET A 1 -21.21 31.69 -8.79
N LYS A 2 -19.87 31.71 -8.56
CA LYS A 2 -19.03 30.51 -8.61
C LYS A 2 -19.21 29.82 -7.24
N VAL A 3 -19.90 28.69 -7.20
CA VAL A 3 -19.90 27.80 -6.03
C VAL A 3 -18.56 27.09 -6.07
N SER A 4 -17.62 27.53 -5.22
CA SER A 4 -16.41 26.79 -4.94
C SER A 4 -16.82 25.55 -4.12
N ASN A 5 -16.92 24.40 -4.78
CA ASN A 5 -16.94 23.12 -4.10
C ASN A 5 -15.51 22.80 -3.61
N GLU A 6 -15.05 23.53 -2.62
CA GLU A 6 -13.91 23.08 -1.82
C GLU A 6 -14.44 21.91 -0.99
N LYS A 7 -14.03 20.69 -1.36
CA LYS A 7 -14.20 19.52 -0.50
C LYS A 7 -13.41 19.80 0.77
N GLU A 8 -14.10 20.02 1.89
CA GLU A 8 -13.45 20.02 3.21
C GLU A 8 -12.90 18.61 3.47
N TYR A 9 -11.60 18.45 3.28
CA TYR A 9 -10.86 17.29 3.76
C TYR A 9 -10.58 17.51 5.25
N SER A 10 -10.94 16.55 6.09
CA SER A 10 -10.64 16.67 7.53
C SER A 10 -9.20 16.23 7.81
N ASN A 11 -8.25 17.05 7.43
CA ASN A 11 -6.84 16.88 7.79
C ASN A 11 -6.67 17.06 9.30
N SER A 12 -6.22 16.02 9.98
CA SER A 12 -6.13 16.01 11.44
C SER A 12 -4.90 15.22 11.93
N PHE A 13 -4.64 15.30 13.22
CA PHE A 13 -3.55 14.56 13.85
C PHE A 13 -4.08 13.68 14.98
N PHE A 14 -3.45 12.52 15.17
CA PHE A 14 -3.62 11.69 16.35
C PHE A 14 -2.26 11.24 16.87
N THR A 15 -2.20 10.76 18.11
CA THR A 15 -0.95 10.32 18.74
C THR A 15 -1.05 8.85 19.12
N HIS A 16 -0.03 8.07 18.76
CA HIS A 16 0.12 6.69 19.17
C HIS A 16 1.61 6.36 19.35
N ASP A 17 1.95 5.67 20.43
CA ASP A 17 3.30 5.18 20.72
C ASP A 17 4.40 6.25 20.50
N GLY A 18 4.19 7.44 21.06
CA GLY A 18 5.12 8.57 20.96
C GLY A 18 5.25 9.22 19.57
N CYS A 19 4.47 8.76 18.59
CA CYS A 19 4.42 9.32 17.25
C CYS A 19 3.15 10.15 17.05
N ILE A 20 3.29 11.33 16.44
CA ILE A 20 2.18 12.19 16.03
C ILE A 20 1.92 11.93 14.55
N PHE A 21 0.77 11.33 14.23
CA PHE A 21 0.37 10.94 12.90
C PHE A 21 -0.51 12.00 12.25
N PHE A 22 -0.17 12.36 11.03
CA PHE A 22 -1.06 13.09 10.13
C PHE A 22 -1.96 12.11 9.40
N TYR A 23 -3.27 12.35 9.42
CA TYR A 23 -4.24 11.49 8.72
C TYR A 23 -5.30 12.31 8.00
N ASP A 24 -6.00 11.65 7.09
CA ASP A 24 -7.12 12.20 6.34
C ASP A 24 -8.26 11.16 6.26
N VAL A 25 -9.50 11.66 6.18
CA VAL A 25 -10.70 10.84 5.99
C VAL A 25 -11.52 11.40 4.85
N ARG A 26 -11.81 10.59 3.85
CA ARG A 26 -12.56 11.00 2.66
C ARG A 26 -13.71 10.05 2.33
N GLY A 27 -14.75 10.63 1.72
CA GLY A 27 -15.88 9.85 1.21
C GLY A 27 -16.90 9.46 2.27
N SER A 28 -17.75 8.50 1.91
CA SER A 28 -18.80 7.95 2.77
C SER A 28 -19.09 6.52 2.35
N GLY A 29 -19.51 5.68 3.29
CA GLY A 29 -19.76 4.25 3.07
C GLY A 29 -19.09 3.38 4.13
N GLN A 30 -18.81 2.12 3.78
CA GLN A 30 -18.12 1.22 4.69
C GLN A 30 -16.66 1.67 4.93
N PRO A 31 -16.12 1.47 6.14
CA PRO A 31 -14.74 1.82 6.46
C PRO A 31 -13.73 1.08 5.59
N LEU A 32 -12.80 1.82 4.98
CA LEU A 32 -11.65 1.32 4.23
C LEU A 32 -10.38 1.97 4.76
N LEU A 33 -9.50 1.17 5.35
CA LEU A 33 -8.17 1.60 5.73
C LEU A 33 -7.24 1.46 4.52
N PHE A 34 -6.67 2.58 4.08
CA PHE A 34 -5.74 2.64 2.95
C PHE A 34 -4.30 2.70 3.46
N LEU A 35 -3.52 1.66 3.17
CA LEU A 35 -2.12 1.54 3.55
C LEU A 35 -1.21 1.73 2.33
N ASN A 36 -0.39 2.76 2.40
CA ASN A 36 0.37 3.30 1.28
C ASN A 36 1.70 2.57 1.04
N GLY A 37 2.29 2.74 -0.16
CA GLY A 37 3.60 2.18 -0.53
C GLY A 37 4.78 2.86 0.18
N SER A 38 5.99 2.30 -0.01
CA SER A 38 7.25 2.86 0.55
C SER A 38 7.47 4.31 0.12
N GLY A 39 7.83 5.17 1.08
CA GLY A 39 8.15 6.58 0.83
C GLY A 39 6.95 7.43 0.41
N SER A 40 5.75 6.87 0.32
CA SER A 40 4.58 7.55 -0.22
C SER A 40 3.78 8.26 0.87
N THR A 41 3.22 9.42 0.53
CA THR A 41 2.43 10.28 1.43
C THR A 41 0.99 10.40 0.94
N ILE A 42 0.10 10.90 1.78
CA ILE A 42 -1.30 11.20 1.42
C ILE A 42 -1.38 12.12 0.20
N ASP A 43 -0.53 13.15 0.17
CA ASP A 43 -0.52 14.11 -0.95
C ASP A 43 -0.15 13.43 -2.27
N ALA A 44 0.79 12.47 -2.25
CA ALA A 44 1.24 11.75 -3.44
C ALA A 44 0.16 10.82 -4.04
N VAL A 45 -0.73 10.27 -3.22
CA VAL A 45 -1.78 9.34 -3.65
C VAL A 45 -3.19 9.92 -3.61
N SER A 46 -3.31 11.22 -3.50
CA SER A 46 -4.57 11.93 -3.30
C SER A 46 -5.65 11.54 -4.32
N LEU A 47 -5.32 11.44 -5.61
CA LEU A 47 -6.26 11.05 -6.66
C LEU A 47 -6.75 9.60 -6.51
N LEU A 48 -5.88 8.71 -6.02
CA LEU A 48 -6.23 7.33 -5.79
C LEU A 48 -7.15 7.21 -4.57
N VAL A 49 -6.87 7.94 -3.50
CA VAL A 49 -7.76 8.05 -2.33
C VAL A 49 -9.14 8.57 -2.74
N ASP A 50 -9.20 9.62 -3.57
CA ASP A 50 -10.45 10.18 -4.09
C ASP A 50 -11.24 9.17 -4.96
N TYR A 51 -10.53 8.27 -5.65
CA TYR A 51 -11.18 7.21 -6.42
C TYR A 51 -11.93 6.24 -5.49
N PHE A 52 -11.29 5.73 -4.44
CA PHE A 52 -11.92 4.83 -3.46
C PHE A 52 -12.97 5.54 -2.59
N ALA A 53 -12.79 6.83 -2.30
CA ALA A 53 -13.72 7.65 -1.53
C ALA A 53 -15.09 7.83 -2.19
N LYS A 54 -15.24 7.47 -3.48
CA LYS A 54 -16.54 7.41 -4.14
C LYS A 54 -17.43 6.26 -3.62
N SER A 55 -16.83 5.23 -3.02
CA SER A 55 -17.52 4.00 -2.60
C SER A 55 -17.34 3.69 -1.11
N PHE A 56 -16.35 4.30 -0.44
CA PHE A 56 -15.98 3.99 0.93
C PHE A 56 -15.77 5.25 1.76
N THR A 57 -15.83 5.12 3.08
CA THR A 57 -15.19 6.05 4.00
C THR A 57 -13.73 5.63 4.10
N VAL A 58 -12.83 6.33 3.40
CA VAL A 58 -11.40 5.99 3.33
C VAL A 58 -10.65 6.71 4.44
N GLY A 59 -10.02 5.98 5.34
CA GLY A 59 -9.05 6.48 6.31
C GLY A 59 -7.64 6.16 5.84
N ILE A 60 -6.79 7.16 5.83
CA ILE A 60 -5.37 7.06 5.43
C ILE A 60 -4.53 7.93 6.35
N HIS A 61 -3.29 7.51 6.64
CA HIS A 61 -2.30 8.33 7.34
C HIS A 61 -0.96 8.34 6.62
N ASP A 62 -0.22 9.42 6.78
CA ASP A 62 1.20 9.40 6.48
C ASP A 62 1.84 8.45 7.48
N GLN A 63 2.48 7.40 6.98
CA GLN A 63 3.05 6.37 7.84
C GLN A 63 4.18 6.93 8.70
N ARG A 64 4.48 6.26 9.82
CA ARG A 64 5.57 6.61 10.74
C ARG A 64 6.84 6.97 9.98
N GLY A 65 7.39 8.15 10.25
CA GLY A 65 8.60 8.65 9.61
C GLY A 65 8.41 9.34 8.26
N LEU A 66 7.17 9.47 7.73
CA LEU A 66 6.90 10.03 6.41
C LEU A 66 5.98 11.25 6.45
N GLY A 67 6.07 12.06 5.40
CA GLY A 67 5.15 13.15 5.12
C GLY A 67 5.08 14.19 6.24
N LYS A 68 3.88 14.38 6.80
CA LYS A 68 3.58 15.27 7.92
C LYS A 68 3.55 14.54 9.27
N THR A 69 3.73 13.23 9.26
CA THR A 69 3.87 12.42 10.49
C THR A 69 5.25 12.60 11.08
N SER A 70 5.35 12.62 12.41
CA SER A 70 6.62 12.76 13.11
C SER A 70 7.57 11.59 12.84
N ILE A 71 8.86 11.83 13.07
CA ILE A 71 9.94 10.87 12.82
C ILE A 71 10.59 10.48 14.17
N PRO A 72 9.95 9.57 14.94
CA PRO A 72 10.52 9.13 16.21
C PRO A 72 11.84 8.38 16.02
N GLU A 73 12.53 8.09 17.13
CA GLU A 73 13.73 7.28 17.10
C GLU A 73 13.40 5.84 16.64
N GLY A 74 14.32 5.25 15.87
CA GLY A 74 14.22 3.86 15.41
C GLY A 74 14.88 2.86 16.38
N PRO A 75 14.97 1.58 15.96
CA PRO A 75 14.49 1.04 14.69
C PRO A 75 12.97 0.90 14.63
N TYR A 76 12.40 0.94 13.42
CA TYR A 76 10.98 0.64 13.20
C TYR A 76 10.79 -0.86 12.88
N SER A 77 9.56 -1.37 13.06
CA SER A 77 9.22 -2.75 12.74
C SER A 77 7.88 -2.86 12.01
N MET A 78 7.67 -3.95 11.28
CA MET A 78 6.39 -4.22 10.60
C MET A 78 5.23 -4.33 11.60
N ALA A 79 5.47 -4.95 12.77
CA ALA A 79 4.48 -5.01 13.85
C ALA A 79 4.08 -3.61 14.36
N GLN A 80 5.03 -2.68 14.42
CA GLN A 80 4.78 -1.30 14.81
C GLN A 80 3.93 -0.56 13.77
N TYR A 81 4.20 -0.73 12.47
CA TYR A 81 3.35 -0.16 11.39
C TYR A 81 1.93 -0.74 11.42
N ALA A 82 1.77 -2.03 11.71
CA ALA A 82 0.45 -2.64 11.88
C ALA A 82 -0.29 -2.08 13.12
N ALA A 83 0.40 -1.86 14.22
CA ALA A 83 -0.16 -1.22 15.43
C ALA A 83 -0.57 0.24 15.16
N ASP A 84 0.21 0.98 14.39
CA ASP A 84 -0.14 2.36 13.97
C ASP A 84 -1.42 2.38 13.12
N ALA A 85 -1.56 1.43 12.22
CA ALA A 85 -2.74 1.27 11.38
C ALA A 85 -4.01 0.96 12.20
N ILE A 86 -3.89 0.07 13.20
CA ILE A 86 -4.96 -0.21 14.18
C ILE A 86 -5.28 1.02 15.02
N ALA A 87 -4.27 1.77 15.46
CA ALA A 87 -4.49 2.99 16.26
C ALA A 87 -5.27 4.06 15.49
N LEU A 88 -5.05 4.21 14.17
CA LEU A 88 -5.89 5.05 13.33
C LEU A 88 -7.34 4.54 13.29
N ALA A 89 -7.55 3.24 13.06
CA ALA A 89 -8.88 2.66 13.03
C ALA A 89 -9.62 2.84 14.37
N ASP A 90 -8.92 2.69 15.50
CA ASP A 90 -9.46 2.92 16.84
C ASP A 90 -9.80 4.40 17.08
N HIS A 91 -8.93 5.32 16.64
CA HIS A 91 -9.16 6.75 16.69
C HIS A 91 -10.42 7.16 15.90
N LEU A 92 -10.68 6.49 14.76
CA LEU A 92 -11.87 6.69 13.95
C LEU A 92 -13.12 5.93 14.46
N GLY A 93 -12.98 5.15 15.53
CA GLY A 93 -14.08 4.34 16.11
C GLY A 93 -14.46 3.12 15.27
N TRP A 94 -13.58 2.66 14.38
CA TRP A 94 -13.82 1.52 13.50
C TRP A 94 -13.48 0.19 14.20
N LYS A 95 -14.48 -0.60 14.50
CA LYS A 95 -14.31 -1.92 15.13
C LYS A 95 -13.91 -3.00 14.11
N SER A 96 -14.47 -2.93 12.91
CA SER A 96 -14.13 -3.77 11.77
C SER A 96 -14.07 -2.89 10.53
N PHE A 97 -13.17 -3.19 9.61
CA PHE A 97 -12.93 -2.39 8.42
C PHE A 97 -12.32 -3.25 7.31
N LYS A 98 -12.42 -2.74 6.09
CA LYS A 98 -11.73 -3.27 4.92
C LYS A 98 -10.33 -2.67 4.83
N VAL A 99 -9.42 -3.37 4.15
CA VAL A 99 -8.04 -2.89 3.97
C VAL A 99 -7.69 -2.89 2.48
N LEU A 100 -7.09 -1.80 2.02
CA LEU A 100 -6.35 -1.73 0.77
C LEU A 100 -4.88 -1.50 1.10
N GLY A 101 -4.02 -2.45 0.78
CA GLY A 101 -2.57 -2.34 0.98
C GLY A 101 -1.82 -2.36 -0.35
N ILE A 102 -1.02 -1.32 -0.61
CA ILE A 102 -0.22 -1.20 -1.83
C ILE A 102 1.27 -1.34 -1.48
N SER A 103 1.98 -2.29 -2.12
CA SER A 103 3.41 -2.49 -1.96
C SER A 103 3.81 -2.68 -0.49
N PHE A 104 4.58 -1.78 0.11
CA PHE A 104 4.86 -1.77 1.54
C PHE A 104 3.58 -1.76 2.39
N GLY A 105 2.57 -1.00 2.00
CA GLY A 105 1.26 -1.03 2.66
C GLY A 105 0.59 -2.40 2.60
N GLY A 106 0.87 -3.20 1.56
CA GLY A 106 0.45 -4.59 1.47
C GLY A 106 1.19 -5.50 2.48
N MET A 107 2.46 -5.22 2.77
CA MET A 107 3.19 -5.90 3.85
C MET A 107 2.60 -5.55 5.22
N VAL A 108 2.31 -4.27 5.47
CA VAL A 108 1.64 -3.80 6.70
C VAL A 108 0.26 -4.43 6.83
N ALA A 109 -0.52 -4.52 5.74
CA ALA A 109 -1.84 -5.13 5.70
C ALA A 109 -1.81 -6.62 6.07
N GLN A 110 -0.80 -7.36 5.58
CA GLN A 110 -0.58 -8.75 5.95
C GLN A 110 -0.24 -8.90 7.44
N GLU A 111 0.70 -8.10 7.95
CA GLU A 111 1.06 -8.08 9.38
C GLU A 111 -0.16 -7.75 10.27
N LEU A 112 -0.97 -6.76 9.84
CA LEU A 112 -2.20 -6.38 10.51
C LEU A 112 -3.21 -7.55 10.53
N ALA A 113 -3.42 -8.21 9.40
CA ALA A 113 -4.43 -9.28 9.29
C ALA A 113 -4.04 -10.53 10.09
N VAL A 114 -2.76 -10.88 10.19
CA VAL A 114 -2.30 -12.04 10.99
C VAL A 114 -2.25 -11.73 12.49
N THR A 115 -2.14 -10.45 12.87
CA THR A 115 -2.05 -10.00 14.28
C THR A 115 -3.42 -9.63 14.85
N TYR A 116 -4.31 -9.05 14.02
CA TYR A 116 -5.64 -8.57 14.41
C TYR A 116 -6.73 -9.12 13.48
N PRO A 117 -6.89 -10.46 13.35
CA PRO A 117 -7.75 -11.08 12.34
C PRO A 117 -9.21 -10.64 12.44
N ASP A 118 -9.72 -10.41 13.65
CA ASP A 118 -11.12 -9.99 13.89
C ASP A 118 -11.43 -8.54 13.45
N ARG A 119 -10.38 -7.78 13.11
CA ARG A 119 -10.52 -6.37 12.71
C ARG A 119 -10.67 -6.19 11.20
N VAL A 120 -10.17 -7.14 10.41
CA VAL A 120 -10.15 -7.06 8.94
C VAL A 120 -11.26 -7.92 8.36
N SER A 121 -12.28 -7.27 7.81
CA SER A 121 -13.40 -7.99 7.20
C SER A 121 -13.10 -8.45 5.77
N ARG A 122 -12.34 -7.67 5.00
CA ARG A 122 -11.95 -7.96 3.62
C ARG A 122 -10.69 -7.18 3.26
N MET A 123 -9.81 -7.73 2.42
CA MET A 123 -8.53 -7.11 2.13
C MET A 123 -8.18 -7.22 0.64
N ALA A 124 -7.65 -6.13 0.06
CA ALA A 124 -6.99 -6.15 -1.24
C ALA A 124 -5.49 -5.86 -1.06
N LEU A 125 -4.66 -6.77 -1.54
CA LEU A 125 -3.20 -6.69 -1.51
C LEU A 125 -2.68 -6.46 -2.92
N CYS A 126 -2.06 -5.30 -3.18
CA CYS A 126 -1.56 -4.91 -4.49
C CYS A 126 -0.03 -4.88 -4.50
N CYS A 127 0.61 -5.50 -5.51
CA CYS A 127 2.06 -5.44 -5.79
C CYS A 127 2.93 -5.61 -4.54
N THR A 128 2.72 -6.66 -3.76
CA THR A 128 3.37 -6.89 -2.45
C THR A 128 4.00 -8.28 -2.35
N SER A 129 4.68 -8.55 -1.25
CA SER A 129 5.35 -9.82 -0.99
C SER A 129 5.11 -10.29 0.45
N PRO A 130 5.19 -11.61 0.73
CA PRO A 130 4.97 -12.17 2.06
C PRO A 130 6.22 -12.19 2.93
N GLY A 131 7.40 -12.05 2.34
CA GLY A 131 8.68 -12.32 3.03
C GLY A 131 8.94 -13.81 3.25
N GLY A 132 10.00 -14.11 4.01
CA GLY A 132 10.40 -15.47 4.34
C GLY A 132 10.54 -16.39 3.12
N ASP A 133 10.13 -17.64 3.25
CA ASP A 133 10.18 -18.63 2.16
C ASP A 133 9.19 -18.34 1.01
N GLY A 134 8.24 -17.43 1.23
CA GLY A 134 7.28 -17.00 0.20
C GLY A 134 7.83 -15.99 -0.81
N GLY A 135 9.05 -15.51 -0.58
CA GLY A 135 9.74 -14.54 -1.46
C GLY A 135 9.61 -13.10 -1.00
N SER A 136 10.66 -12.35 -1.26
CA SER A 136 10.77 -10.93 -0.92
C SER A 136 10.64 -10.06 -2.17
N SER A 137 10.20 -8.82 -2.00
CA SER A 137 10.31 -7.83 -3.05
C SER A 137 11.74 -7.30 -3.17
N TYR A 138 12.02 -6.67 -4.31
CA TYR A 138 13.34 -6.08 -4.58
C TYR A 138 13.81 -5.22 -3.39
N PRO A 139 15.08 -5.32 -2.98
CA PRO A 139 15.63 -4.63 -1.82
C PRO A 139 15.83 -3.12 -2.12
N LEU A 140 14.77 -2.32 -2.01
CA LEU A 140 14.79 -0.89 -2.34
C LEU A 140 15.85 -0.09 -1.57
N HIS A 141 16.31 -0.58 -0.41
CA HIS A 141 17.39 0.04 0.35
C HIS A 141 18.74 0.03 -0.42
N GLU A 142 18.93 -0.89 -1.37
CA GLU A 142 20.13 -0.90 -2.23
C GLU A 142 20.10 0.28 -3.23
N LEU A 143 18.92 0.71 -3.67
CA LEU A 143 18.80 1.85 -4.58
C LEU A 143 19.31 3.16 -3.97
N VAL A 144 19.23 3.29 -2.65
CA VAL A 144 19.68 4.50 -1.94
C VAL A 144 21.20 4.70 -2.03
N GLN A 145 21.93 3.62 -2.33
CA GLN A 145 23.40 3.64 -2.48
C GLN A 145 23.86 4.06 -3.87
N LEU A 146 22.95 4.05 -4.86
CA LEU A 146 23.24 4.46 -6.24
C LEU A 146 23.27 5.98 -6.35
N ASP A 147 24.04 6.50 -7.33
CA ASP A 147 23.92 7.90 -7.71
C ASP A 147 22.50 8.21 -8.25
N PRO A 148 22.07 9.50 -8.29
CA PRO A 148 20.71 9.86 -8.65
C PRO A 148 20.24 9.34 -10.00
N ASP A 149 21.09 9.39 -11.03
CA ASP A 149 20.73 8.98 -12.40
C ASP A 149 20.58 7.45 -12.47
N GLN A 150 21.56 6.71 -11.95
CA GLN A 150 21.52 5.24 -11.87
C GLN A 150 20.29 4.77 -11.06
N ARG A 151 19.96 5.48 -9.98
CA ARG A 151 18.77 5.20 -9.17
C ARG A 151 17.49 5.40 -9.96
N ALA A 152 17.39 6.51 -10.70
CA ALA A 152 16.21 6.81 -11.52
C ALA A 152 15.99 5.73 -12.58
N ASP A 153 17.05 5.39 -13.35
CA ASP A 153 16.99 4.37 -14.40
C ASP A 153 16.65 2.98 -13.81
N ARG A 154 17.26 2.61 -12.69
CA ARG A 154 17.00 1.34 -12.03
C ARG A 154 15.59 1.29 -11.47
N SER A 155 15.11 2.36 -10.83
CA SER A 155 13.74 2.45 -10.30
C SER A 155 12.71 2.33 -11.43
N LEU A 156 12.97 2.96 -12.56
CA LEU A 156 12.12 2.92 -13.74
C LEU A 156 12.02 1.47 -14.29
N SER A 157 13.16 0.81 -14.53
CA SER A 157 13.20 -0.57 -15.04
C SER A 157 12.62 -1.60 -14.08
N LEU A 158 12.62 -1.32 -12.77
CA LEU A 158 11.98 -2.16 -11.75
C LEU A 158 10.47 -1.88 -11.66
N SER A 159 10.05 -0.64 -11.90
CA SER A 159 8.62 -0.30 -11.83
C SER A 159 7.81 -1.01 -12.92
N ASP A 160 8.40 -1.22 -14.08
CA ASP A 160 7.85 -2.05 -15.16
C ASP A 160 9.01 -2.62 -15.99
N THR A 161 9.13 -3.92 -16.05
CA THR A 161 10.26 -4.60 -16.72
C THR A 161 10.30 -4.44 -18.23
N ARG A 162 9.25 -3.85 -18.82
CA ARG A 162 9.21 -3.46 -20.24
C ARG A 162 9.88 -2.12 -20.50
N PHE A 163 10.05 -1.29 -19.47
CA PHE A 163 10.52 0.08 -19.61
C PHE A 163 12.03 0.12 -19.93
N ASP A 164 12.33 0.22 -21.21
CA ASP A 164 13.63 0.49 -21.79
C ASP A 164 13.52 1.63 -22.82
N ASP A 165 14.65 2.02 -23.43
CA ASP A 165 14.64 3.10 -24.41
C ASP A 165 13.79 2.78 -25.64
N GLN A 166 13.75 1.51 -26.07
CA GLN A 166 12.94 1.11 -27.21
C GLN A 166 11.45 1.17 -26.89
N TRP A 167 11.06 0.75 -25.68
CA TRP A 167 9.67 0.87 -25.22
C TRP A 167 9.17 2.31 -25.32
N PHE A 168 9.94 3.27 -24.81
CA PHE A 168 9.54 4.69 -24.84
C PHE A 168 9.54 5.34 -26.23
N LEU A 169 10.28 4.78 -27.17
CA LEU A 169 10.17 5.18 -28.59
C LEU A 169 8.87 4.71 -29.20
N ASP A 170 8.43 3.48 -28.86
CA ASP A 170 7.22 2.86 -29.38
C ASP A 170 5.95 3.30 -28.65
N HIS A 171 6.08 3.76 -27.39
CA HIS A 171 4.99 4.19 -26.48
C HIS A 171 5.30 5.55 -25.85
N PRO A 172 5.29 6.63 -26.63
CA PRO A 172 5.66 7.97 -26.13
C PRO A 172 4.73 8.51 -25.04
N GLU A 173 3.50 7.99 -24.93
CA GLU A 173 2.57 8.30 -23.84
C GLU A 173 3.10 7.84 -22.47
N ASP A 174 3.91 6.79 -22.42
CA ASP A 174 4.48 6.23 -21.18
C ASP A 174 5.68 7.03 -20.67
N LEU A 175 6.16 8.03 -21.41
CA LEU A 175 7.19 8.96 -20.91
C LEU A 175 6.79 9.67 -19.60
N ILE A 176 5.51 9.72 -19.29
CA ILE A 176 4.99 10.21 -18.00
C ILE A 176 5.57 9.43 -16.79
N TYR A 177 5.98 8.16 -16.98
CA TYR A 177 6.60 7.34 -15.94
C TYR A 177 8.10 7.62 -15.76
N ARG A 178 8.74 8.30 -16.71
CA ARG A 178 10.13 8.79 -16.59
C ARG A 178 10.18 10.00 -15.65
N ARG A 179 10.10 9.74 -14.36
CA ARG A 179 10.27 10.80 -13.36
C ARG A 179 11.75 11.14 -13.22
N THR A 180 12.07 12.43 -13.24
CA THR A 180 13.36 12.90 -12.72
C THR A 180 13.44 12.53 -11.24
N ALA A 181 14.54 11.91 -10.83
CA ALA A 181 14.76 11.58 -9.43
C ALA A 181 14.87 12.88 -8.63
N GLU A 182 13.80 13.26 -7.95
CA GLU A 182 13.87 14.32 -6.94
C GLU A 182 14.56 13.73 -5.71
N THR A 183 15.81 14.09 -5.49
CA THR A 183 16.49 13.82 -4.24
C THR A 183 16.02 14.83 -3.21
N THR A 184 15.34 14.34 -2.16
CA THR A 184 15.07 15.23 -1.03
C THR A 184 16.38 15.69 -0.39
N SER A 185 16.56 17.00 -0.28
CA SER A 185 17.69 17.62 0.44
C SER A 185 17.46 17.66 1.96
N ASP A 186 16.29 17.25 2.43
CA ASP A 186 15.90 17.23 3.83
C ASP A 186 16.41 15.95 4.51
N ASN A 187 17.42 16.09 5.35
CA ASN A 187 18.06 14.98 6.05
C ASN A 187 17.10 14.25 7.01
N GLU A 188 16.15 14.95 7.62
CA GLU A 188 15.17 14.34 8.53
C GLU A 188 14.19 13.47 7.75
N LYS A 189 13.65 13.96 6.63
CA LYS A 189 12.78 13.15 5.76
C LYS A 189 13.50 11.92 5.25
N ARG A 190 14.75 12.08 4.83
CA ARG A 190 15.59 10.95 4.40
C ARG A 190 15.80 9.94 5.52
N ARG A 191 15.97 10.39 6.78
CA ARG A 191 16.07 9.49 7.94
C ARG A 191 14.80 8.65 8.11
N GLY A 192 13.62 9.27 8.02
CA GLY A 192 12.34 8.55 8.10
C GLY A 192 12.18 7.51 7.00
N GLU A 193 12.51 7.86 5.75
CA GLU A 193 12.48 6.93 4.62
C GLU A 193 13.41 5.72 4.83
N LEU A 194 14.64 5.95 5.32
CA LEU A 194 15.59 4.90 5.61
C LEU A 194 15.11 3.95 6.71
N LEU A 195 14.54 4.47 7.80
CA LEU A 195 13.95 3.67 8.89
C LEU A 195 12.77 2.81 8.39
N GLN A 196 11.97 3.33 7.44
CA GLN A 196 10.91 2.54 6.81
C GLN A 196 11.48 1.41 5.95
N LEU A 197 12.52 1.69 5.13
CA LEU A 197 13.17 0.69 4.29
C LEU A 197 13.86 -0.39 5.12
N GLU A 198 14.43 -0.04 6.28
CA GLU A 198 14.99 -0.99 7.24
C GLU A 198 13.90 -1.94 7.79
N ALA A 199 12.77 -1.39 8.26
CA ALA A 199 11.64 -2.21 8.71
C ALA A 199 11.13 -3.15 7.61
N ARG A 200 11.01 -2.64 6.37
CA ARG A 200 10.59 -3.42 5.19
C ARG A 200 11.50 -4.60 4.90
N GLN A 201 12.81 -4.46 5.10
CA GLN A 201 13.80 -5.51 4.87
C GLN A 201 13.57 -6.74 5.76
N HIS A 202 12.97 -6.53 6.94
CA HIS A 202 12.70 -7.58 7.93
C HIS A 202 11.26 -8.10 7.87
N HIS A 203 10.50 -7.76 6.79
CA HIS A 203 9.15 -8.27 6.62
C HIS A 203 9.14 -9.78 6.40
N ASP A 204 8.44 -10.50 7.26
CA ASP A 204 8.18 -11.93 7.13
C ASP A 204 6.89 -12.30 7.88
N VAL A 205 5.87 -12.67 7.10
CA VAL A 205 4.59 -13.20 7.63
C VAL A 205 4.27 -14.58 7.07
N TRP A 206 5.20 -15.16 6.30
CA TRP A 206 4.96 -16.38 5.51
C TRP A 206 4.27 -17.49 6.27
N ASP A 207 4.80 -17.87 7.44
CA ASP A 207 4.25 -18.96 8.26
C ASP A 207 2.93 -18.59 8.95
N ARG A 208 2.61 -17.29 9.06
CA ARG A 208 1.39 -16.78 9.71
C ARG A 208 0.23 -16.53 8.75
N LEU A 209 0.47 -16.48 7.43
CA LEU A 209 -0.56 -16.24 6.42
C LEU A 209 -1.77 -17.19 6.49
N PRO A 210 -1.63 -18.49 6.85
CA PRO A 210 -2.78 -19.37 7.04
C PRO A 210 -3.76 -18.92 8.14
N ASN A 211 -3.36 -18.00 9.02
CA ASN A 211 -4.21 -17.44 10.08
C ASN A 211 -5.07 -16.26 9.61
N VAL A 212 -4.90 -15.80 8.38
CA VAL A 212 -5.75 -14.74 7.80
C VAL A 212 -7.15 -15.29 7.59
N THR A 213 -8.14 -14.67 8.24
CA THR A 213 -9.55 -15.07 8.20
C THR A 213 -10.37 -14.27 7.20
N ALA A 214 -9.89 -13.08 6.83
CA ALA A 214 -10.54 -12.22 5.84
C ALA A 214 -10.55 -12.85 4.45
N GLU A 215 -11.53 -12.49 3.62
CA GLU A 215 -11.44 -12.72 2.18
C GLU A 215 -10.43 -11.75 1.57
N VAL A 216 -9.51 -12.26 0.73
CA VAL A 216 -8.38 -11.50 0.21
C VAL A 216 -8.31 -11.56 -1.30
N LEU A 217 -8.28 -10.39 -1.96
CA LEU A 217 -7.85 -10.24 -3.34
C LEU A 217 -6.34 -9.94 -3.34
N ILE A 218 -5.57 -10.75 -4.05
CA ILE A 218 -4.17 -10.49 -4.33
C ILE A 218 -4.07 -10.06 -5.79
N ALA A 219 -3.55 -8.85 -6.02
CA ALA A 219 -3.46 -8.21 -7.33
C ALA A 219 -1.99 -7.91 -7.67
N SER A 220 -1.50 -8.44 -8.79
CA SER A 220 -0.13 -8.26 -9.26
C SER A 220 -0.09 -7.67 -10.66
N GLY A 221 0.93 -6.86 -10.95
CA GLY A 221 1.25 -6.47 -12.31
C GLY A 221 2.16 -7.53 -12.96
N THR A 222 1.81 -7.97 -14.17
CA THR A 222 2.56 -9.01 -14.90
C THR A 222 4.04 -8.66 -15.09
N PHE A 223 4.35 -7.36 -15.19
CA PHE A 223 5.69 -6.85 -15.46
C PHE A 223 6.31 -6.13 -14.26
N ASP A 224 5.84 -6.42 -13.05
CA ASP A 224 6.36 -5.84 -11.82
C ASP A 224 7.75 -6.41 -11.48
N GLY A 225 8.78 -5.58 -11.53
CA GLY A 225 10.15 -5.94 -11.17
C GLY A 225 10.47 -5.71 -9.69
N ILE A 226 9.60 -5.00 -8.94
CA ILE A 226 9.77 -4.75 -7.51
C ILE A 226 9.15 -5.89 -6.69
N ALA A 227 7.89 -6.23 -6.97
CA ALA A 227 7.17 -7.34 -6.35
C ALA A 227 6.61 -8.26 -7.43
N PRO A 228 7.45 -9.16 -7.99
CA PRO A 228 7.06 -10.02 -9.10
C PRO A 228 5.77 -10.80 -8.83
N PRO A 229 4.99 -11.16 -9.87
CA PRO A 229 3.74 -11.93 -9.74
C PRO A 229 3.88 -13.20 -8.88
N THR A 230 5.05 -13.82 -8.88
CA THR A 230 5.35 -15.00 -8.06
C THR A 230 5.16 -14.73 -6.55
N ASN A 231 5.38 -13.50 -6.08
CA ASN A 231 5.13 -13.15 -4.68
C ASN A 231 3.63 -13.13 -4.37
N GLY A 232 2.82 -12.59 -5.29
CA GLY A 232 1.35 -12.62 -5.15
C GLY A 232 0.79 -14.04 -5.19
N GLN A 233 1.31 -14.89 -6.10
CA GLN A 233 0.95 -16.31 -6.18
C GLN A 233 1.33 -17.06 -4.90
N ALA A 234 2.50 -16.76 -4.31
CA ALA A 234 2.92 -17.32 -3.03
C ALA A 234 1.94 -16.92 -1.91
N ILE A 235 1.57 -15.65 -1.78
CA ILE A 235 0.56 -15.20 -0.80
C ILE A 235 -0.75 -15.97 -0.99
N ALA A 236 -1.25 -16.06 -2.23
CA ALA A 236 -2.49 -16.76 -2.55
C ALA A 236 -2.45 -18.25 -2.20
N SER A 237 -1.30 -18.90 -2.30
CA SER A 237 -1.14 -20.30 -1.94
C SER A 237 -1.27 -20.58 -0.44
N ARG A 238 -1.17 -19.54 0.41
CA ARG A 238 -1.15 -19.67 1.87
C ARG A 238 -2.42 -19.15 2.55
N ILE A 239 -3.11 -18.20 1.96
CA ILE A 239 -4.34 -17.64 2.52
C ILE A 239 -5.55 -18.45 2.04
N PRO A 240 -6.30 -19.11 2.96
CA PRO A 240 -7.37 -20.04 2.57
C PRO A 240 -8.49 -19.41 1.75
N SER A 241 -8.88 -18.18 2.06
CA SER A 241 -9.96 -17.44 1.39
C SER A 241 -9.38 -16.34 0.51
N SER A 242 -8.60 -16.73 -0.49
CA SER A 242 -7.94 -15.76 -1.38
C SER A 242 -8.27 -15.97 -2.85
N GLU A 243 -8.26 -14.87 -3.58
CA GLU A 243 -8.39 -14.77 -5.04
C GLU A 243 -7.15 -14.06 -5.59
N TYR A 244 -6.53 -14.62 -6.64
CA TYR A 244 -5.35 -14.05 -7.28
C TYR A 244 -5.70 -13.55 -8.68
N ARG A 245 -5.27 -12.32 -9.00
CA ARG A 245 -5.43 -11.72 -10.33
C ARG A 245 -4.14 -11.05 -10.80
N GLU A 246 -3.85 -11.20 -12.09
CA GLU A 246 -2.78 -10.46 -12.77
C GLU A 246 -3.37 -9.42 -13.72
N TYR A 247 -2.69 -8.27 -13.79
CA TYR A 247 -3.07 -7.13 -14.63
C TYR A 247 -1.93 -6.74 -15.57
N ASN A 248 -2.28 -6.21 -16.73
CA ASN A 248 -1.30 -5.78 -17.72
C ASN A 248 -0.62 -4.47 -17.29
N GLY A 249 0.48 -4.59 -16.56
CA GLY A 249 1.25 -3.47 -16.02
C GLY A 249 2.40 -3.94 -15.15
N GLY A 250 3.20 -2.98 -14.69
CA GLY A 250 4.26 -3.18 -13.71
C GLY A 250 3.79 -2.96 -12.27
N HIS A 251 4.65 -2.38 -11.44
CA HIS A 251 4.36 -2.10 -10.03
C HIS A 251 3.17 -1.15 -9.83
N MET A 252 2.91 -0.30 -10.81
CA MET A 252 1.78 0.64 -10.81
C MET A 252 0.64 0.16 -11.72
N PHE A 253 0.43 -1.17 -11.87
CA PHE A 253 -0.56 -1.78 -12.75
C PHE A 253 -1.96 -1.17 -12.58
N PHE A 254 -2.33 -0.75 -11.38
CA PHE A 254 -3.64 -0.17 -11.06
C PHE A 254 -3.92 1.19 -11.74
N ILE A 255 -2.89 1.84 -12.32
CA ILE A 255 -3.06 3.01 -13.19
C ILE A 255 -2.79 2.70 -14.66
N GLN A 256 -2.10 1.61 -14.97
CA GLN A 256 -1.80 1.18 -16.33
C GLN A 256 -2.94 0.33 -16.92
N ASP A 257 -3.53 -0.57 -16.14
CA ASP A 257 -4.68 -1.39 -16.53
C ASP A 257 -5.98 -0.78 -16.03
N ARG A 258 -6.86 -0.39 -16.96
CA ARG A 258 -8.13 0.30 -16.64
C ARG A 258 -9.13 -0.56 -15.88
N SER A 259 -9.02 -1.88 -15.91
CA SER A 259 -9.91 -2.80 -15.18
C SER A 259 -9.55 -2.89 -13.70
N ALA A 260 -8.28 -2.75 -13.35
CA ALA A 260 -7.74 -3.07 -12.04
C ALA A 260 -8.44 -2.33 -10.88
N LEU A 261 -8.51 -1.00 -10.94
CA LEU A 261 -9.14 -0.22 -9.87
C LEU A 261 -10.63 -0.55 -9.72
N LYS A 262 -11.34 -0.76 -10.83
CA LYS A 262 -12.75 -1.12 -10.81
C LYS A 262 -12.97 -2.47 -10.13
N GLU A 263 -12.20 -3.48 -10.52
CA GLU A 263 -12.31 -4.83 -9.97
C GLU A 263 -11.91 -4.90 -8.49
N ILE A 264 -10.90 -4.13 -8.07
CA ILE A 264 -10.52 -4.00 -6.65
C ILE A 264 -11.69 -3.39 -5.84
N VAL A 265 -12.33 -2.32 -6.36
CA VAL A 265 -13.51 -1.72 -5.70
C VAL A 265 -14.67 -2.70 -5.65
N GLU A 266 -14.95 -3.42 -6.74
CA GLU A 266 -16.02 -4.44 -6.79
C GLU A 266 -15.78 -5.54 -5.76
N PHE A 267 -14.56 -6.07 -5.69
CA PHE A 267 -14.18 -7.07 -4.69
C PHE A 267 -14.38 -6.54 -3.27
N LEU A 268 -13.85 -5.35 -2.95
CA LEU A 268 -14.00 -4.75 -1.63
C LEU A 268 -15.46 -4.43 -1.28
N ASN A 269 -16.33 -4.15 -2.25
CA ASN A 269 -17.75 -3.86 -2.04
C ASN A 269 -18.65 -5.12 -1.95
N THR A 270 -18.13 -6.30 -2.28
CA THR A 270 -18.92 -7.53 -2.17
C THR A 270 -19.45 -7.67 -0.73
N PRO A 271 -20.75 -7.93 -0.53
CA PRO A 271 -21.29 -8.15 0.81
C PRO A 271 -20.59 -9.32 1.49
N GLU A 272 -20.39 -9.22 2.80
CA GLU A 272 -19.92 -10.36 3.59
C GLU A 272 -20.94 -11.49 3.47
N ALA A 273 -20.47 -12.73 3.28
CA ALA A 273 -21.34 -13.88 3.32
C ALA A 273 -22.05 -13.89 4.69
N GLN A 274 -23.39 -13.71 4.69
CA GLN A 274 -24.14 -13.80 5.92
C GLN A 274 -23.89 -15.19 6.52
N GLY A 275 -23.19 -15.24 7.65
CA GLY A 275 -22.99 -16.47 8.39
C GLY A 275 -24.36 -17.14 8.56
N ILE A 276 -24.51 -18.34 7.98
CA ILE A 276 -25.69 -19.17 8.19
C ILE A 276 -25.70 -19.40 9.69
N GLY A 277 -26.61 -18.67 10.36
CA GLY A 277 -26.80 -18.80 11.80
C GLY A 277 -26.99 -20.27 12.15
N GLN A 278 -26.10 -20.78 12.97
CA GLN A 278 -26.36 -22.02 13.67
C GLN A 278 -27.53 -21.76 14.61
N SER A 279 -28.71 -22.24 14.18
CA SER A 279 -29.90 -22.36 14.99
C SER A 279 -29.76 -23.48 16.01
#